data_52ed6b1445897b254f64295fad2884e3
#
_entry.id   52ed6b1445897b254f64295fad2884e3
#
_cell.length_a   1.000
_cell.length_b   1.000
_cell.length_c   1.000
_cell.angle_alpha   90.00
_cell.angle_beta   90.00
_cell.angle_gamma   90.00
#
_symmetry.space_group_name_H-M   'P 1'
#
loop_
_entity.id
_entity.type
_entity.pdbx_description
1 polymer ?
#
loop_
_entity_poly.entity_id
_entity_poly.type
_entity_poly.pdbx_seq_one_letter_code
_entity_poly.pdbx_strand_id
1 'polypeptide(L)'
;MIEQQLGCSIREYFEREGEDCFRQIEELMIDQLTQNQNAVLATGGGVVLRCANRKQLRERTKVFYLNSSVDELYRRLRHDVNRPLLQVADPLTRLRDLYALRDPLYRQTAHFIIETGRPSVATLVNRIVMQLETTSTVPLN
;
A
#
# COMPACT_ATOMS: atom_id res chain seq x y z
N MET A 1 1.99 12.43 6.07
CA MET A 1 2.80 12.24 7.28
C MET A 1 4.30 12.14 6.98
N ILE A 2 4.72 11.26 6.08
CA ILE A 2 6.15 11.16 5.72
C ILE A 2 6.68 12.48 5.17
N GLU A 3 5.96 13.13 4.27
CA GLU A 3 6.36 14.42 3.70
C GLU A 3 6.51 15.52 4.75
N GLN A 4 5.64 15.53 5.75
CA GLN A 4 5.75 16.48 6.88
C GLN A 4 7.03 16.25 7.67
N GLN A 5 7.42 15.02 7.87
CA GLN A 5 8.65 14.67 8.59
C GLN A 5 9.90 14.97 7.78
N LEU A 6 9.83 14.78 6.45
CA LEU A 6 10.96 15.06 5.55
C LEU A 6 11.16 16.55 5.27
N GLY A 7 10.13 17.37 5.40
CA GLY A 7 10.15 18.78 5.00
C GLY A 7 10.17 19.00 3.49
N CYS A 8 9.90 17.96 2.68
CA CYS A 8 9.84 18.01 1.23
C CYS A 8 8.90 16.92 0.72
N SER A 9 8.60 16.91 -0.59
CA SER A 9 7.82 15.85 -1.20
C SER A 9 8.61 14.52 -1.22
N ILE A 10 7.89 13.39 -1.28
CA ILE A 10 8.48 12.06 -1.44
C ILE A 10 9.35 12.02 -2.71
N ARG A 11 8.85 12.59 -3.81
CA ARG A 11 9.59 12.64 -5.07
C ARG A 11 10.93 13.36 -4.93
N GLU A 12 10.94 14.54 -4.30
CA GLU A 12 12.16 15.31 -4.06
C GLU A 12 13.16 14.55 -3.18
N TYR A 13 12.65 13.86 -2.17
CA TYR A 13 13.48 13.06 -1.29
C TYR A 13 14.13 11.88 -2.03
N PHE A 14 13.36 11.17 -2.88
CA PHE A 14 13.90 10.10 -3.73
C PHE A 14 15.02 10.59 -4.66
N GLU A 15 14.81 11.74 -5.29
CA GLU A 15 15.81 12.32 -6.20
C GLU A 15 17.08 12.73 -5.48
N ARG A 16 16.96 13.22 -4.25
CA ARG A 16 18.09 13.72 -3.45
C ARG A 16 18.81 12.61 -2.69
N GLU A 17 18.09 11.72 -2.01
CA GLU A 17 18.65 10.77 -1.04
C GLU A 17 18.56 9.31 -1.49
N GLY A 18 17.77 9.01 -2.51
CA GLY A 18 17.60 7.67 -3.03
C GLY A 18 16.52 6.84 -2.33
N GLU A 19 16.23 5.69 -2.93
CA GLU A 19 15.14 4.82 -2.48
C GLU A 19 15.42 4.18 -1.12
N ASP A 20 16.64 3.71 -0.87
CA ASP A 20 16.97 3.03 0.38
C ASP A 20 16.78 3.93 1.60
N CYS A 21 17.19 5.19 1.50
CA CYS A 21 16.98 6.16 2.57
C CYS A 21 15.49 6.40 2.84
N PHE A 22 14.69 6.50 1.78
CA PHE A 22 13.25 6.62 1.91
C PHE A 22 12.64 5.39 2.58
N ARG A 23 13.05 4.18 2.19
CA ARG A 23 12.55 2.93 2.79
C ARG A 23 12.87 2.82 4.27
N GLN A 24 14.00 3.35 4.71
CA GLN A 24 14.33 3.42 6.14
C GLN A 24 13.36 4.31 6.91
N ILE A 25 13.02 5.46 6.38
CA ILE A 25 12.04 6.37 6.99
C ILE A 25 10.65 5.75 6.99
N GLU A 26 10.25 5.15 5.88
CA GLU A 26 8.97 4.44 5.79
C GLU A 26 8.88 3.33 6.84
N GLU A 27 9.93 2.56 7.04
CA GLU A 27 9.98 1.49 8.05
C GLU A 27 9.80 2.04 9.47
N LEU A 28 10.47 3.14 9.82
CA LEU A 28 10.28 3.80 11.12
C LEU A 28 8.84 4.30 11.30
N MET A 29 8.25 4.87 10.26
CA MET A 29 6.87 5.35 10.30
C MET A 29 5.88 4.20 10.46
N ILE A 30 6.07 3.09 9.76
CA ILE A 30 5.22 1.91 9.90
C ILE A 30 5.30 1.36 11.31
N ASP A 31 6.49 1.27 11.89
CA ASP A 31 6.66 0.82 13.26
C ASP A 31 5.90 1.70 14.26
N GLN A 32 5.99 3.01 14.12
CA GLN A 32 5.29 3.95 14.98
C GLN A 32 3.77 3.91 14.79
N LEU A 33 3.30 3.96 13.54
CA LEU A 33 1.88 4.07 13.23
C LEU A 33 1.10 2.79 13.52
N THR A 34 1.71 1.62 13.39
CA THR A 34 1.05 0.35 13.68
C THR A 34 0.88 0.09 15.17
N GLN A 35 1.46 0.91 16.02
CA GLN A 35 1.23 0.87 17.47
C GLN A 35 -0.03 1.62 17.90
N ASN A 36 -0.58 2.48 17.02
CA ASN A 36 -1.80 3.22 17.31
C ASN A 36 -3.03 2.33 17.21
N GLN A 37 -3.97 2.52 18.15
CA GLN A 37 -5.26 1.87 18.10
C GLN A 37 -6.31 2.77 17.42
N ASN A 38 -7.33 2.15 16.82
CA ASN A 38 -8.46 2.84 16.19
C ASN A 38 -8.05 3.83 15.09
N ALA A 39 -7.06 3.43 14.28
CA ALA A 39 -6.58 4.23 13.16
C ALA A 39 -6.75 3.47 11.85
N VAL A 40 -6.98 4.22 10.78
CA VAL A 40 -6.91 3.71 9.39
C VAL A 40 -5.60 4.17 8.79
N LEU A 41 -4.80 3.22 8.34
CA LEU A 41 -3.49 3.48 7.76
C LEU A 41 -3.53 3.22 6.26
N ALA A 42 -3.38 4.28 5.47
CA ALA A 42 -3.21 4.19 4.03
C ALA A 42 -1.71 4.24 3.70
N THR A 43 -1.21 3.19 3.06
CA THR A 43 0.22 3.05 2.78
C THR A 43 0.54 3.22 1.31
N GLY A 44 1.77 3.60 1.00
CA GLY A 44 2.32 3.47 -0.33
C GLY A 44 2.55 1.99 -0.69
N GLY A 45 2.57 1.69 -1.99
CA GLY A 45 2.70 0.31 -2.48
C GLY A 45 4.02 -0.37 -2.17
N GLY A 46 5.09 0.39 -1.99
CA GLY A 46 6.41 -0.14 -1.68
C GLY A 46 6.62 -0.56 -0.22
N VAL A 47 5.64 -0.33 0.64
CA VAL A 47 5.73 -0.69 2.06
C VAL A 47 6.01 -2.18 2.28
N VAL A 48 5.53 -3.04 1.39
CA VAL A 48 5.69 -4.50 1.48
C VAL A 48 7.07 -5.01 1.08
N LEU A 49 7.94 -4.15 0.55
CA LEU A 49 9.28 -4.56 0.13
C LEU A 49 10.16 -4.97 1.30
N ARG A 50 9.96 -4.41 2.48
CA ARG A 50 10.71 -4.75 3.68
C ARG A 50 9.97 -5.76 4.55
N CYS A 51 10.69 -6.81 4.92
CA CYS A 51 10.14 -7.88 5.78
C CYS A 51 9.62 -7.34 7.12
N ALA A 52 10.33 -6.41 7.74
CA ALA A 52 9.93 -5.79 9.00
C ALA A 52 8.55 -5.13 8.89
N ASN A 53 8.29 -4.42 7.79
CA ASN A 53 6.99 -3.79 7.54
C ASN A 53 5.89 -4.83 7.38
N ARG A 54 6.12 -5.87 6.59
CA ARG A 54 5.14 -6.95 6.40
C ARG A 54 4.75 -7.60 7.72
N LYS A 55 5.74 -7.88 8.56
CA LYS A 55 5.52 -8.48 9.88
C LYS A 55 4.68 -7.57 10.78
N GLN A 56 5.06 -6.30 10.90
CA GLN A 56 4.38 -5.33 11.76
C GLN A 56 2.94 -5.08 11.30
N LEU A 57 2.72 -4.92 10.00
CA LEU A 57 1.38 -4.75 9.43
C LEU A 57 0.50 -5.97 9.73
N ARG A 58 1.02 -7.17 9.47
CA ARG A 58 0.24 -8.38 9.65
C ARG A 58 -0.06 -8.69 11.10
N GLU A 59 0.88 -8.47 12.01
CA GLU A 59 0.72 -8.79 13.42
C GLU A 59 -0.10 -7.74 14.19
N ARG A 60 0.00 -6.46 13.79
CA ARG A 60 -0.56 -5.34 14.56
C ARG A 60 -1.85 -4.76 13.98
N THR A 61 -2.17 -5.06 12.71
CA THR A 61 -3.32 -4.45 12.01
C THR A 61 -4.14 -5.49 11.27
N LYS A 62 -5.30 -5.06 10.77
CA LYS A 62 -6.07 -5.80 9.76
C LYS A 62 -5.72 -5.24 8.40
N VAL A 63 -5.02 -6.02 7.60
CA VAL A 63 -4.51 -5.60 6.30
C VAL A 63 -5.48 -5.97 5.19
N PHE A 64 -5.89 -4.97 4.44
CA PHE A 64 -6.69 -5.12 3.22
C PHE A 64 -5.84 -4.83 2.00
N TYR A 65 -5.74 -5.80 1.12
CA TYR A 65 -5.11 -5.62 -0.17
C TYR A 65 -6.19 -5.27 -1.20
N LEU A 66 -6.14 -4.06 -1.71
CA LEU A 66 -7.03 -3.60 -2.77
C LEU A 66 -6.37 -3.96 -4.11
N ASN A 67 -6.78 -5.08 -4.67
CA ASN A 67 -6.20 -5.61 -5.89
C ASN A 67 -6.94 -5.10 -7.12
N SER A 68 -6.18 -4.75 -8.15
CA SER A 68 -6.71 -4.33 -9.45
C SER A 68 -5.82 -4.90 -10.54
N SER A 69 -6.38 -5.13 -11.73
CA SER A 69 -5.56 -5.59 -12.88
C SER A 69 -4.53 -4.53 -13.28
N VAL A 70 -3.44 -4.98 -13.90
CA VAL A 70 -2.40 -4.09 -14.41
C VAL A 70 -2.98 -3.07 -15.39
N ASP A 71 -3.89 -3.51 -16.28
CA ASP A 71 -4.50 -2.61 -17.27
C ASP A 71 -5.35 -1.52 -16.61
N GLU A 72 -6.10 -1.87 -15.57
CA GLU A 72 -6.87 -0.91 -14.79
C GLU A 72 -5.97 0.08 -14.04
N LEU A 73 -4.91 -0.41 -13.43
CA LEU A 73 -3.91 0.42 -12.75
C LEU A 73 -3.24 1.38 -13.73
N TYR A 74 -2.84 0.89 -14.90
CA TYR A 74 -2.24 1.72 -15.95
C TYR A 74 -3.19 2.84 -16.39
N ARG A 75 -4.46 2.52 -16.63
CA ARG A 75 -5.46 3.50 -17.02
C ARG A 75 -5.62 4.62 -15.98
N ARG A 76 -5.58 4.29 -14.69
CA ARG A 76 -5.70 5.27 -13.61
C ARG A 76 -4.44 6.12 -13.44
N LEU A 77 -3.26 5.54 -13.64
CA LEU A 77 -1.99 6.15 -13.25
C LEU A 77 -1.22 6.77 -14.40
N ARG A 78 -1.59 6.52 -15.66
CA ARG A 78 -0.84 6.96 -16.85
C ARG A 78 -0.62 8.46 -16.94
N HIS A 79 -1.46 9.27 -16.30
CA HIS A 79 -1.36 10.73 -16.28
C HIS A 79 -0.85 11.27 -14.93
N ASP A 80 -0.50 10.41 -13.98
CA ASP A 80 -0.04 10.83 -12.66
C ASP A 80 1.47 11.14 -12.70
N VAL A 81 1.81 12.43 -12.63
CA VAL A 81 3.19 12.90 -12.62
C VAL A 81 3.89 12.74 -11.26
N ASN A 82 3.15 12.43 -10.21
CA ASN A 82 3.68 12.29 -8.85
C ASN A 82 4.16 10.87 -8.52
N ARG A 83 4.14 9.97 -9.49
CA ARG A 83 4.58 8.57 -9.33
C ARG A 83 5.94 8.35 -9.99
N PRO A 84 7.07 8.51 -9.26
CA PRO A 84 8.40 8.45 -9.87
C PRO A 84 8.72 7.11 -10.55
N LEU A 85 8.16 6.00 -10.04
CA LEU A 85 8.39 4.68 -10.61
C LEU A 85 7.71 4.47 -11.97
N LEU A 86 6.77 5.33 -12.35
CA LEU A 86 6.09 5.31 -13.66
C LEU A 86 6.63 6.36 -14.63
N GLN A 87 7.58 7.21 -14.23
CA GLN A 87 8.24 8.20 -15.07
C GLN A 87 9.39 7.57 -15.86
N VAL A 88 9.06 6.62 -16.73
CA VAL A 88 10.01 5.84 -17.55
C VAL A 88 9.52 5.76 -18.98
N ALA A 89 10.39 5.28 -19.92
CA ALA A 89 10.08 5.20 -21.34
C ALA A 89 8.91 4.24 -21.67
N ASP A 90 8.75 3.17 -20.89
CA ASP A 90 7.66 2.20 -21.05
C ASP A 90 6.95 1.95 -19.70
N PRO A 91 5.98 2.83 -19.35
CA PRO A 91 5.30 2.75 -18.06
C PRO A 91 4.48 1.45 -17.87
N LEU A 92 3.89 0.92 -18.94
CA LEU A 92 3.07 -0.30 -18.85
C LEU A 92 3.93 -1.51 -18.49
N THR A 93 5.07 -1.70 -19.15
CA THR A 93 6.01 -2.77 -18.82
C THR A 93 6.55 -2.61 -17.40
N ARG A 94 6.90 -1.39 -17.01
CA ARG A 94 7.34 -1.09 -15.65
C ARG A 94 6.27 -1.46 -14.63
N LEU A 95 5.02 -1.14 -14.89
CA LEU A 95 3.91 -1.47 -14.01
C LEU A 95 3.68 -2.98 -13.91
N ARG A 96 3.78 -3.70 -15.02
CA ARG A 96 3.71 -5.18 -15.04
C ARG A 96 4.82 -5.80 -14.19
N ASP A 97 6.03 -5.31 -14.31
CA ASP A 97 7.17 -5.80 -13.54
C ASP A 97 6.98 -5.53 -12.04
N LEU A 98 6.53 -4.34 -11.68
CA LEU A 98 6.21 -3.99 -10.30
C LEU A 98 5.08 -4.86 -9.73
N TYR A 99 4.04 -5.09 -10.52
CA TYR A 99 2.92 -5.94 -10.11
C TYR A 99 3.40 -7.38 -9.86
N ALA A 100 4.16 -7.94 -10.80
CA ALA A 100 4.70 -9.30 -10.68
C ALA A 100 5.59 -9.47 -9.43
N LEU A 101 6.39 -8.46 -9.11
CA LEU A 101 7.25 -8.46 -7.94
C LEU A 101 6.47 -8.30 -6.62
N ARG A 102 5.50 -7.39 -6.59
CA ARG A 102 4.84 -6.94 -5.37
C ARG A 102 3.58 -7.71 -5.02
N ASP A 103 2.82 -8.20 -6.00
CA ASP A 103 1.56 -8.91 -5.76
C ASP A 103 1.72 -10.10 -4.79
N PRO A 104 2.75 -10.97 -4.92
CA PRO A 104 2.98 -12.05 -3.94
C PRO A 104 3.22 -11.51 -2.52
N LEU A 105 3.91 -10.38 -2.39
CA LEU A 105 4.17 -9.76 -1.09
C LEU A 105 2.91 -9.15 -0.48
N TYR A 106 2.06 -8.53 -1.28
CA TYR A 106 0.76 -8.05 -0.84
C TYR A 106 -0.11 -9.19 -0.33
N ARG A 107 -0.19 -10.29 -1.09
CA ARG A 107 -0.98 -11.47 -0.72
C ARG A 107 -0.48 -12.11 0.56
N GLN A 108 0.83 -12.17 0.74
CA GLN A 108 1.46 -12.69 1.96
C GLN A 108 1.14 -11.82 3.17
N THR A 109 1.04 -10.50 3.00
CA THR A 109 0.82 -9.54 4.09
C THR A 109 -0.67 -9.37 4.41
N ALA A 110 -1.56 -9.50 3.42
CA ALA A 110 -2.98 -9.21 3.56
C ALA A 110 -3.71 -10.25 4.42
N HIS A 111 -4.66 -9.78 5.21
CA HIS A 111 -5.68 -10.60 5.83
C HIS A 111 -6.88 -10.79 4.90
N PHE A 112 -7.19 -9.76 4.10
CA PHE A 112 -8.30 -9.76 3.15
C PHE A 112 -7.83 -9.20 1.81
N ILE A 113 -8.31 -9.80 0.72
CA ILE A 113 -8.04 -9.34 -0.64
C ILE A 113 -9.37 -8.89 -1.25
N ILE A 114 -9.43 -7.62 -1.67
CA ILE A 114 -10.62 -7.03 -2.26
C ILE A 114 -10.31 -6.68 -3.72
N GLU A 115 -11.05 -7.32 -4.63
CA GLU A 115 -10.95 -6.98 -6.05
C GLU A 115 -11.65 -5.65 -6.30
N THR A 116 -10.91 -4.68 -6.80
CA THR A 116 -11.40 -3.30 -6.93
C THR A 116 -12.01 -2.98 -8.30
N GLY A 117 -11.95 -3.86 -9.29
CA GLY A 117 -12.56 -3.75 -10.61
C GLY A 117 -13.19 -2.40 -10.96
N ARG A 118 -14.51 -2.40 -11.22
CA ARG A 118 -15.28 -1.19 -11.53
C ARG A 118 -16.23 -0.68 -10.42
N PRO A 119 -16.27 -1.24 -9.20
CA PRO A 119 -17.19 -0.70 -8.20
C PRO A 119 -16.79 0.71 -7.76
N SER A 120 -17.81 1.45 -7.28
CA SER A 120 -17.59 2.76 -6.71
C SER A 120 -16.80 2.68 -5.40
N VAL A 121 -16.21 3.80 -4.98
CA VAL A 121 -15.52 3.89 -3.68
C VAL A 121 -16.46 3.50 -2.53
N ALA A 122 -17.72 3.93 -2.57
CA ALA A 122 -18.70 3.58 -1.55
C ALA A 122 -18.91 2.06 -1.46
N THR A 123 -18.98 1.36 -2.59
CA THR A 123 -19.10 -0.10 -2.62
C THR A 123 -17.87 -0.78 -2.01
N LEU A 124 -16.66 -0.29 -2.31
CA LEU A 124 -15.42 -0.82 -1.75
C LEU A 124 -15.36 -0.61 -0.24
N VAL A 125 -15.73 0.56 0.24
CA VAL A 125 -15.78 0.87 1.68
C VAL A 125 -16.76 -0.08 2.39
N ASN A 126 -17.95 -0.29 1.83
CA ASN A 126 -18.92 -1.21 2.39
C ASN A 126 -18.40 -2.65 2.49
N ARG A 127 -17.69 -3.12 1.46
CA ARG A 127 -17.05 -4.46 1.49
C ARG A 127 -16.04 -4.57 2.62
N ILE A 128 -15.21 -3.56 2.82
CA ILE A 128 -14.22 -3.52 3.90
C ILE A 128 -14.93 -3.55 5.26
N VAL A 129 -15.93 -2.72 5.46
CA VAL A 129 -16.71 -2.66 6.71
C VAL A 129 -17.37 -4.00 7.02
N MET A 130 -17.99 -4.63 6.03
CA MET A 130 -18.62 -5.95 6.21
C MET A 130 -17.61 -7.03 6.63
N GLN A 131 -16.42 -7.02 6.04
CA GLN A 131 -15.36 -7.96 6.43
C GLN A 131 -14.90 -7.75 7.88
N LEU A 132 -14.76 -6.49 8.30
CA LEU A 132 -14.39 -6.15 9.67
C LEU A 132 -15.46 -6.62 10.67
N GLU A 133 -16.74 -6.37 10.38
CA GLU A 133 -17.86 -6.77 11.22
C GLU A 133 -17.95 -8.30 11.36
N THR A 134 -17.81 -9.02 10.26
CA THR A 134 -17.85 -10.48 10.26
C THR A 134 -16.73 -11.09 11.12
N THR A 135 -15.55 -10.46 11.10
CA THR A 135 -14.40 -10.94 11.88
C THR A 135 -14.57 -10.65 13.38
N SER A 136 -15.29 -9.56 13.72
CA SER A 136 -15.52 -9.16 15.11
C SER A 136 -16.57 -10.04 15.82
N THR A 137 -17.38 -10.77 15.07
CA THR A 137 -18.48 -11.60 15.60
C THR A 137 -18.09 -13.06 15.86
N VAL A 138 -16.86 -13.46 15.57
CA VAL A 138 -16.39 -14.82 15.91
C VAL A 138 -15.96 -14.83 17.38
N PRO A 139 -16.70 -15.54 18.26
CA PRO A 139 -16.25 -15.65 19.65
C PRO A 139 -14.93 -16.41 19.70
N LEU A 140 -14.01 -15.90 20.46
CA LEU A 140 -12.79 -16.62 20.84
C LEU A 140 -13.23 -17.82 21.69
N ASN A 141 -13.21 -19.00 21.11
CA ASN A 141 -13.24 -20.24 21.85
C ASN A 141 -11.84 -20.64 22.26
#